data_ec9e96fb4758b0eab4e7719e90a9b4b8
#
_entry.id   ec9e96fb4758b0eab4e7719e90a9b4b8
#
_cell.length_a   1.000
_cell.length_b   1.000
_cell.length_c   1.000
_cell.angle_alpha   90.00
_cell.angle_beta   90.00
_cell.angle_gamma   90.00
#
_symmetry.space_group_name_H-M   'P 1'
#
loop_
_entity.id
_entity.type
_entity.pdbx_description
1 polymer ?
#
loop_
_entity_poly.entity_id
_entity_poly.type
_entity_poly.pdbx_seq_one_letter_code
_entity_poly.pdbx_strand_id
1 'polypeptide(L)'
;MNPRQARTALRVAALAAALIASTSVFAGSITGGLAFPGDTIPPLTVVAVDMNSGKQYTVETRAGQRSYRLDVAPGRYIVFAVPHGPGVEDEPGEQPLRGAYSAFSVCVLSAPDKAEAGQCQDHQLLSVEVAGQETRKRVDLYDWYLPEAEKARVLAVKPAAR
;
A
#
# COMPACT_ATOMS: atom_id res chain seq x y z
N MET A 1 27.83 22.38 -75.92
CA MET A 1 26.62 22.85 -75.23
C MET A 1 26.35 21.96 -74.04
N ASN A 2 26.34 22.52 -72.85
CA ASN A 2 26.40 21.87 -71.54
C ASN A 2 25.03 21.46 -71.04
N PRO A 3 24.80 20.26 -70.57
CA PRO A 3 23.67 20.00 -69.72
C PRO A 3 24.10 19.98 -68.25
N ARG A 4 23.50 20.86 -67.50
CA ARG A 4 23.66 21.02 -66.05
C ARG A 4 23.13 19.79 -65.33
N GLN A 5 24.01 19.10 -64.61
CA GLN A 5 23.66 18.05 -63.66
C GLN A 5 23.10 18.68 -62.39
N ALA A 6 21.83 18.48 -62.16
CA ALA A 6 21.19 18.79 -60.90
C ALA A 6 21.52 17.68 -59.91
N ARG A 7 22.32 17.99 -58.89
CA ARG A 7 22.58 17.08 -57.76
C ARG A 7 21.47 17.24 -56.73
N THR A 8 20.56 16.32 -56.73
CA THR A 8 19.56 16.20 -55.67
C THR A 8 20.19 15.57 -54.43
N ALA A 9 20.48 16.37 -53.41
CA ALA A 9 20.94 15.89 -52.13
C ALA A 9 19.78 15.34 -51.35
N LEU A 10 19.68 14.03 -51.19
CA LEU A 10 18.71 13.34 -50.35
C LEU A 10 19.17 13.48 -48.91
N ARG A 11 18.52 14.38 -48.16
CA ARG A 11 18.69 14.48 -46.70
C ARG A 11 17.85 13.43 -46.03
N VAL A 12 18.45 12.35 -45.60
CA VAL A 12 17.84 11.36 -44.71
C VAL A 12 17.85 11.92 -43.29
N ALA A 13 16.73 12.44 -42.86
CA ALA A 13 16.52 12.82 -41.47
C ALA A 13 16.17 11.55 -40.68
N ALA A 14 17.13 10.99 -39.94
CA ALA A 14 16.89 9.93 -39.00
C ALA A 14 16.21 10.51 -37.75
N LEU A 15 14.89 10.37 -37.66
CA LEU A 15 14.15 10.58 -36.39
C LEU A 15 14.48 9.41 -35.46
N ALA A 16 15.38 9.61 -34.52
CA ALA A 16 15.54 8.72 -33.36
C ALA A 16 14.40 9.01 -32.37
N ALA A 17 13.33 8.27 -32.49
CA ALA A 17 12.27 8.25 -31.46
C ALA A 17 12.82 7.55 -30.21
N ALA A 18 13.28 8.34 -29.23
CA ALA A 18 13.61 7.83 -27.89
C ALA A 18 12.31 7.42 -27.20
N LEU A 19 11.98 6.14 -27.24
CA LEU A 19 10.97 5.52 -26.38
C LEU A 19 11.49 5.59 -24.94
N ILE A 20 11.08 6.61 -24.20
CA ILE A 20 11.26 6.67 -22.75
C ILE A 20 10.24 5.68 -22.17
N ALA A 21 10.65 4.43 -22.04
CA ALA A 21 9.92 3.45 -21.26
C ALA A 21 9.96 3.92 -19.81
N SER A 22 8.86 4.48 -19.33
CA SER A 22 8.66 4.79 -17.91
C SER A 22 8.59 3.46 -17.15
N THR A 23 9.74 2.91 -16.81
CA THR A 23 9.81 1.78 -15.90
C THR A 23 9.37 2.27 -14.54
N SER A 24 8.19 1.83 -14.10
CA SER A 24 7.78 1.96 -12.71
C SER A 24 8.78 1.17 -11.87
N VAL A 25 9.80 1.85 -11.37
CA VAL A 25 10.79 1.23 -10.50
C VAL A 25 10.14 1.02 -9.15
N PHE A 26 9.43 -0.09 -9.00
CA PHE A 26 9.15 -0.62 -7.67
C PHE A 26 10.49 -1.13 -7.14
N ALA A 27 11.04 -0.41 -6.19
CA ALA A 27 12.38 -0.76 -5.71
C ALA A 27 12.32 -1.60 -4.43
N GLY A 28 11.17 -1.64 -3.74
CA GLY A 28 11.00 -2.40 -2.51
C GLY A 28 9.61 -2.98 -2.34
N SER A 29 9.37 -3.62 -1.21
CA SER A 29 8.07 -4.21 -0.88
C SER A 29 7.80 -4.22 0.61
N ILE A 30 6.51 -4.25 0.95
CA ILE A 30 5.99 -4.43 2.31
C ILE A 30 5.25 -5.76 2.35
N THR A 31 5.54 -6.59 3.37
CA THR A 31 4.86 -7.87 3.58
C THR A 31 4.43 -8.01 5.03
N GLY A 32 3.29 -8.66 5.26
CA GLY A 32 2.79 -8.89 6.62
C GLY A 32 1.61 -9.84 6.65
N GLY A 33 1.17 -10.12 7.87
CA GLY A 33 -0.01 -10.90 8.19
C GLY A 33 -1.29 -10.07 8.11
N LEU A 34 -2.40 -10.78 7.90
CA LEU A 34 -3.75 -10.23 7.91
C LEU A 34 -4.57 -10.98 8.95
N ALA A 35 -5.29 -10.24 9.80
CA ALA A 35 -6.35 -10.75 10.65
C ALA A 35 -7.62 -9.93 10.43
N PHE A 36 -8.73 -10.41 10.93
CA PHE A 36 -10.02 -9.74 10.91
C PHE A 36 -10.79 -10.14 12.18
N PRO A 37 -11.55 -9.25 12.81
CA PRO A 37 -12.24 -9.55 14.06
C PRO A 37 -13.41 -10.54 13.93
N GLY A 38 -13.83 -10.91 12.72
CA GLY A 38 -14.85 -11.90 12.48
C GLY A 38 -14.29 -13.32 12.27
N ASP A 39 -15.17 -14.29 12.07
CA ASP A 39 -14.82 -15.71 11.88
C ASP A 39 -14.02 -15.96 10.59
N THR A 40 -14.21 -15.14 9.60
CA THR A 40 -13.54 -15.23 8.30
C THR A 40 -12.97 -13.89 7.88
N ILE A 41 -11.80 -13.91 7.26
CA ILE A 41 -11.19 -12.72 6.67
C ILE A 41 -11.91 -12.42 5.35
N PRO A 42 -12.61 -11.26 5.20
CA PRO A 42 -13.19 -10.88 3.92
C PRO A 42 -12.09 -10.52 2.90
N PRO A 43 -12.41 -10.29 1.63
CA PRO A 43 -11.51 -9.63 0.72
C PRO A 43 -11.09 -8.27 1.29
N LEU A 44 -9.80 -7.94 1.23
CA LEU A 44 -9.24 -6.70 1.76
C LEU A 44 -8.50 -5.96 0.64
N THR A 45 -8.61 -4.65 0.62
CA THR A 45 -7.68 -3.77 -0.08
C THR A 45 -6.62 -3.32 0.92
N VAL A 46 -5.38 -3.78 0.77
CA VAL A 46 -4.25 -3.26 1.56
C VAL A 46 -3.73 -2.01 0.89
N VAL A 47 -3.56 -0.96 1.67
CA VAL A 47 -3.14 0.38 1.23
C VAL A 47 -1.89 0.80 1.98
N ALA A 48 -0.86 1.23 1.26
CA ALA A 48 0.28 1.95 1.81
C ALA A 48 0.29 3.38 1.27
N VAL A 49 0.32 4.34 2.18
CA VAL A 49 0.32 5.76 1.85
C VAL A 49 1.67 6.35 2.17
N ASP A 50 2.32 6.89 1.17
CA ASP A 50 3.56 7.63 1.35
C ASP A 50 3.31 8.92 2.13
N MET A 51 3.97 9.06 3.27
CA MET A 51 3.76 10.18 4.20
C MET A 51 4.26 11.52 3.67
N ASN A 52 5.14 11.52 2.67
CA ASN A 52 5.69 12.74 2.10
C ASN A 52 4.88 13.23 0.90
N SER A 53 4.49 12.31 0.00
CA SER A 53 3.81 12.64 -1.26
C SER A 53 2.30 12.43 -1.23
N GLY A 54 1.79 11.66 -0.25
CA GLY A 54 0.40 11.19 -0.22
C GLY A 54 0.09 10.13 -1.28
N LYS A 55 1.09 9.66 -2.04
CA LYS A 55 0.89 8.63 -3.05
C LYS A 55 0.48 7.32 -2.41
N GLN A 56 -0.50 6.67 -3.00
CA GLN A 56 -1.04 5.40 -2.54
C GLN A 56 -0.56 4.25 -3.42
N TYR A 57 -0.27 3.13 -2.76
CA TYR A 57 0.00 1.83 -3.36
C TYR A 57 -1.01 0.85 -2.79
N THR A 58 -1.59 0.01 -3.61
CA THR A 58 -2.65 -0.90 -3.19
C THR A 58 -2.43 -2.31 -3.70
N VAL A 59 -2.91 -3.29 -2.94
CA VAL A 59 -3.04 -4.68 -3.38
C VAL A 59 -4.35 -5.26 -2.86
N GLU A 60 -5.05 -5.98 -3.73
CA GLU A 60 -6.26 -6.71 -3.38
C GLU A 60 -5.92 -8.10 -2.86
N THR A 61 -6.64 -8.53 -1.83
CA THR A 61 -6.55 -9.88 -1.29
C THR A 61 -7.85 -10.64 -1.49
N ARG A 62 -7.78 -11.96 -1.43
CA ARG A 62 -8.95 -12.83 -1.52
C ARG A 62 -9.52 -13.11 -0.13
N ALA A 63 -10.78 -13.50 -0.06
CA ALA A 63 -11.37 -14.01 1.17
C ALA A 63 -10.51 -15.16 1.75
N GLY A 64 -10.29 -15.14 3.06
CA GLY A 64 -9.48 -16.12 3.78
C GLY A 64 -7.96 -15.96 3.61
N GLN A 65 -7.48 -14.99 2.83
CA GLN A 65 -6.05 -14.74 2.65
C GLN A 65 -5.46 -14.16 3.94
N ARG A 66 -4.37 -14.76 4.45
CA ARG A 66 -3.76 -14.43 5.74
C ARG A 66 -2.46 -13.63 5.65
N SER A 67 -2.01 -13.31 4.44
CA SER A 67 -0.79 -12.52 4.24
C SER A 67 -0.86 -11.73 2.95
N TYR A 68 -0.07 -10.67 2.86
CA TYR A 68 0.02 -9.84 1.68
C TYR A 68 1.46 -9.50 1.31
N ARG A 69 1.64 -9.08 0.05
CA ARG A 69 2.82 -8.41 -0.46
C ARG A 69 2.38 -7.21 -1.28
N LEU A 70 2.92 -6.05 -0.96
CA LEU A 70 2.66 -4.80 -1.63
C LEU A 70 3.97 -4.19 -2.11
N ASP A 71 4.13 -4.05 -3.42
CA ASP A 71 5.31 -3.44 -4.01
C ASP A 71 5.17 -1.91 -3.98
N VAL A 72 6.22 -1.24 -3.48
CA VAL A 72 6.23 0.22 -3.24
C VAL A 72 7.56 0.83 -3.68
N ALA A 73 7.58 2.13 -3.96
CA ALA A 73 8.83 2.87 -4.13
C ALA A 73 9.53 3.03 -2.76
N PRO A 74 10.81 3.43 -2.73
CA PRO A 74 11.45 3.85 -1.49
C PRO A 74 10.69 5.02 -0.85
N GLY A 75 10.44 4.95 0.47
CA GLY A 75 9.63 5.95 1.16
C GLY A 75 9.26 5.55 2.58
N ARG A 76 8.43 6.38 3.21
CA ARG A 76 7.89 6.16 4.54
C ARG A 76 6.37 6.14 4.50
N TYR A 77 5.77 5.07 4.99
CA TYR A 77 4.38 4.70 4.75
C TYR A 77 3.57 4.54 6.04
N ILE A 78 2.30 4.89 6.00
CA ILE A 78 1.26 4.34 6.86
C ILE A 78 0.59 3.21 6.07
N VAL A 79 0.39 2.04 6.73
CA VAL A 79 -0.17 0.85 6.08
C VAL A 79 -1.42 0.40 6.81
N PHE A 80 -2.49 0.18 6.04
CA PHE A 80 -3.77 -0.28 6.58
C PHE A 80 -4.52 -1.14 5.56
N ALA A 81 -5.56 -1.84 6.01
CA ALA A 81 -6.46 -2.64 5.20
C ALA A 81 -7.89 -2.15 5.29
N VAL A 82 -8.61 -2.21 4.20
CA VAL A 82 -10.03 -1.87 4.07
C VAL A 82 -10.76 -3.12 3.63
N PRO A 83 -11.74 -3.61 4.40
CA PRO A 83 -12.55 -4.74 3.98
C PRO A 83 -13.52 -4.29 2.88
N HIS A 84 -13.88 -5.22 1.99
CA HIS A 84 -14.87 -5.00 0.94
C HIS A 84 -15.60 -6.30 0.58
N GLY A 85 -16.67 -6.17 -0.21
CA GLY A 85 -17.46 -7.32 -0.67
C GLY A 85 -18.76 -7.51 0.11
N PRO A 86 -19.52 -8.56 -0.21
CA PRO A 86 -20.83 -8.82 0.38
C PRO A 86 -20.73 -8.98 1.92
N GLY A 87 -21.62 -8.31 2.65
CA GLY A 87 -21.65 -8.36 4.12
C GLY A 87 -20.64 -7.45 4.83
N VAL A 88 -19.92 -6.62 4.07
CA VAL A 88 -19.09 -5.55 4.61
C VAL A 88 -19.73 -4.22 4.19
N GLU A 89 -20.75 -3.84 4.92
CA GLU A 89 -21.41 -2.54 4.72
C GLU A 89 -21.00 -1.61 5.87
N ASP A 90 -20.62 -0.39 5.52
CA ASP A 90 -20.45 0.64 6.52
C ASP A 90 -21.84 1.01 7.05
N GLU A 91 -22.10 0.79 8.34
CA GLU A 91 -23.35 1.21 8.97
C GLU A 91 -23.49 2.73 8.88
N PRO A 92 -24.68 3.24 8.54
CA PRO A 92 -24.89 4.68 8.45
C PRO A 92 -24.58 5.37 9.79
N GLY A 93 -23.56 6.23 9.77
CA GLY A 93 -23.10 6.98 10.95
C GLY A 93 -21.94 6.32 11.69
N GLU A 94 -21.53 5.13 11.35
CA GLU A 94 -20.32 4.51 11.87
C GLU A 94 -19.09 4.82 10.99
N GLN A 95 -17.93 4.87 11.64
CA GLN A 95 -16.67 5.04 10.93
C GLN A 95 -16.30 3.73 10.21
N PRO A 96 -15.90 3.78 8.92
CA PRO A 96 -15.52 2.59 8.18
C PRO A 96 -14.46 1.76 8.91
N LEU A 97 -14.69 0.45 8.99
CA LEU A 97 -13.76 -0.47 9.66
C LEU A 97 -12.43 -0.53 8.87
N ARG A 98 -11.32 -0.40 9.58
CA ARG A 98 -9.98 -0.47 8.98
C ARG A 98 -9.02 -1.22 9.90
N GLY A 99 -8.27 -2.16 9.34
CA GLY A 99 -7.17 -2.83 10.04
C GLY A 99 -5.86 -2.10 9.77
N ALA A 100 -5.05 -1.86 10.79
CA ALA A 100 -3.84 -1.06 10.64
C ALA A 100 -2.59 -1.70 11.24
N TYR A 101 -1.44 -1.23 10.79
CA TYR A 101 -0.15 -1.48 11.42
C TYR A 101 0.07 -0.45 12.53
N SER A 102 0.05 -0.92 13.78
CA SER A 102 0.14 -0.08 14.97
C SER A 102 1.05 -0.70 16.03
N ALA A 103 1.31 0.04 17.10
CA ALA A 103 2.02 -0.47 18.26
C ALA A 103 1.28 -1.65 18.90
N PHE A 104 -0.06 -1.66 18.87
CA PHE A 104 -0.89 -2.79 19.28
C PHE A 104 -0.56 -4.06 18.49
N SER A 105 -0.53 -3.99 17.15
CA SER A 105 -0.19 -5.15 16.29
C SER A 105 1.17 -5.75 16.65
N VAL A 106 2.17 -4.91 16.85
CA VAL A 106 3.53 -5.35 17.20
C VAL A 106 3.55 -5.98 18.60
N CYS A 107 2.88 -5.37 19.56
CA CYS A 107 2.79 -5.84 20.94
C CYS A 107 2.14 -7.23 21.00
N VAL A 108 0.95 -7.39 20.45
CA VAL A 108 0.18 -8.65 20.45
C VAL A 108 0.97 -9.80 19.80
N LEU A 109 1.63 -9.54 18.68
CA LEU A 109 2.41 -10.56 17.97
C LEU A 109 3.76 -10.88 18.61
N SER A 110 4.24 -10.02 19.50
CA SER A 110 5.47 -10.23 20.27
C SER A 110 5.22 -10.85 21.64
N ALA A 111 3.96 -10.82 22.12
CA ALA A 111 3.59 -11.34 23.41
C ALA A 111 3.75 -12.88 23.43
N PRO A 112 4.39 -13.46 24.46
CA PRO A 112 4.60 -14.91 24.57
C PRO A 112 3.30 -15.66 24.83
N ASP A 113 2.31 -15.02 25.42
CA ASP A 113 1.02 -15.62 25.72
C ASP A 113 -0.17 -14.64 25.67
N LYS A 114 -1.39 -15.15 25.83
CA LYS A 114 -2.61 -14.36 25.79
C LYS A 114 -2.75 -13.35 26.94
N ALA A 115 -2.17 -13.64 28.11
CA ALA A 115 -2.27 -12.74 29.27
C ALA A 115 -1.43 -11.47 29.02
N GLU A 116 -0.23 -11.62 28.48
CA GLU A 116 0.62 -10.48 28.08
C GLU A 116 0.02 -9.75 26.87
N ALA A 117 -0.51 -10.47 25.88
CA ALA A 117 -1.22 -9.85 24.77
C ALA A 117 -2.40 -8.98 25.22
N GLY A 118 -3.10 -9.35 26.29
CA GLY A 118 -4.17 -8.56 26.88
C GLY A 118 -3.73 -7.23 27.52
N GLN A 119 -2.44 -7.03 27.71
CA GLN A 119 -1.87 -5.76 28.21
C GLN A 119 -1.54 -4.77 27.10
N CYS A 120 -1.60 -5.18 25.83
CA CYS A 120 -1.35 -4.30 24.69
C CYS A 120 -2.52 -3.31 24.56
N GLN A 121 -2.24 -2.02 24.75
CA GLN A 121 -3.25 -0.95 24.75
C GLN A 121 -2.87 0.24 23.86
N ASP A 122 -1.68 0.22 23.28
CA ASP A 122 -1.21 1.31 22.43
C ASP A 122 -1.59 1.07 20.98
N HIS A 123 -2.57 1.83 20.51
CA HIS A 123 -3.09 1.79 19.14
C HIS A 123 -2.47 2.84 18.22
N GLN A 124 -1.33 3.45 18.60
CA GLN A 124 -0.65 4.43 17.77
C GLN A 124 -0.21 3.80 16.44
N LEU A 125 -0.54 4.46 15.33
CA LEU A 125 -0.08 4.04 14.01
C LEU A 125 1.44 4.14 13.89
N LEU A 126 2.05 3.07 13.40
CA LEU A 126 3.48 3.01 13.15
C LEU A 126 3.77 3.28 11.67
N SER A 127 4.83 4.05 11.42
CA SER A 127 5.32 4.23 10.05
C SER A 127 6.26 3.10 9.65
N VAL A 128 6.21 2.74 8.37
CA VAL A 128 7.04 1.74 7.72
C VAL A 128 8.01 2.43 6.78
N GLU A 129 9.30 2.27 7.00
CA GLU A 129 10.33 2.79 6.10
C GLU A 129 10.81 1.69 5.16
N VAL A 130 10.84 1.98 3.85
CA VAL A 130 11.33 1.09 2.80
C VAL A 130 12.47 1.79 2.07
N ALA A 131 13.68 1.26 2.19
CA ALA A 131 14.89 1.79 1.56
C ALA A 131 15.26 0.95 0.33
N GLY A 132 15.43 1.60 -0.83
CA GLY A 132 15.87 0.93 -2.06
C GLY A 132 15.02 -0.30 -2.41
N GLN A 133 15.67 -1.45 -2.63
CA GLN A 133 15.02 -2.72 -2.98
C GLN A 133 14.68 -3.60 -1.76
N GLU A 134 14.59 -3.01 -0.59
CA GLU A 134 14.31 -3.70 0.65
C GLU A 134 12.90 -4.29 0.68
N THR A 135 12.77 -5.47 1.31
CA THR A 135 11.47 -6.01 1.72
C THR A 135 11.29 -5.79 3.23
N ARG A 136 10.37 -4.90 3.61
CA ARG A 136 9.95 -4.74 5.00
C ARG A 136 8.96 -5.83 5.34
N LYS A 137 9.34 -6.68 6.30
CA LYS A 137 8.54 -7.83 6.76
C LYS A 137 7.85 -7.51 8.09
N ARG A 138 6.83 -8.32 8.42
CA ARG A 138 6.10 -8.25 9.70
C ARG A 138 5.37 -6.91 9.89
N VAL A 139 4.85 -6.36 8.78
CA VAL A 139 3.93 -5.22 8.82
C VAL A 139 2.51 -5.81 8.88
N ASP A 140 2.15 -6.28 10.08
CA ASP A 140 0.96 -7.09 10.29
C ASP A 140 -0.24 -6.18 10.61
N LEU A 141 -1.35 -6.35 9.86
CA LEU A 141 -2.54 -5.51 9.95
C LEU A 141 -3.58 -6.19 10.86
N TYR A 142 -3.38 -6.06 12.17
CA TYR A 142 -4.17 -6.77 13.21
C TYR A 142 -4.97 -5.82 14.07
N ASP A 143 -4.72 -4.52 14.02
CA ASP A 143 -5.39 -3.53 14.83
C ASP A 143 -6.63 -2.97 14.12
N TRP A 144 -7.79 -3.46 14.48
CA TRP A 144 -9.09 -3.05 13.95
C TRP A 144 -9.87 -2.09 14.90
N TYR A 145 -9.24 -1.70 16.00
CA TYR A 145 -9.87 -0.92 17.08
C TYR A 145 -9.16 0.43 17.28
N LEU A 146 -8.79 1.08 16.20
CA LEU A 146 -8.10 2.36 16.24
C LEU A 146 -8.91 3.43 16.97
N PRO A 147 -8.28 4.25 17.83
CA PRO A 147 -8.89 5.45 18.40
C PRO A 147 -9.28 6.44 17.31
N GLU A 148 -10.26 7.30 17.57
CA GLU A 148 -10.80 8.27 16.60
C GLU A 148 -9.71 9.16 15.98
N ALA A 149 -8.70 9.60 16.75
CA ALA A 149 -7.59 10.39 16.25
C ALA A 149 -6.76 9.63 15.19
N GLU A 150 -6.50 8.33 15.41
CA GLU A 150 -5.76 7.49 14.46
C GLU A 150 -6.63 7.09 13.27
N LYS A 151 -7.92 6.82 13.48
CA LYS A 151 -8.89 6.63 12.39
C LYS A 151 -8.93 7.84 11.46
N ALA A 152 -8.98 9.04 12.01
CA ALA A 152 -8.97 10.26 11.20
C ALA A 152 -7.73 10.36 10.31
N ARG A 153 -6.56 9.93 10.78
CA ARG A 153 -5.32 9.88 9.97
C ARG A 153 -5.43 8.91 8.81
N VAL A 154 -6.04 7.75 9.02
CA VAL A 154 -6.26 6.73 7.97
C VAL A 154 -7.36 7.16 7.02
N LEU A 155 -8.46 7.77 7.53
CA LEU A 155 -9.61 8.21 6.73
C LEU A 155 -9.32 9.43 5.87
N ALA A 156 -8.41 10.32 6.31
CA ALA A 156 -7.97 11.46 5.51
C ALA A 156 -7.34 11.04 4.19
N VAL A 157 -6.92 9.78 4.11
CA VAL A 157 -6.36 9.16 2.92
C VAL A 157 -7.49 8.45 2.17
N LYS A 158 -8.14 9.13 1.23
CA LYS A 158 -9.10 8.48 0.34
C LYS A 158 -8.37 7.46 -0.55
N PRO A 159 -8.83 6.19 -0.62
CA PRO A 159 -8.40 5.28 -1.67
C PRO A 159 -8.65 5.97 -3.03
N ALA A 160 -7.70 5.82 -3.96
CA ALA A 160 -7.92 6.32 -5.31
C ALA A 160 -9.23 5.74 -5.86
N ALA A 161 -10.13 6.60 -6.32
CA ALA A 161 -11.38 6.15 -6.94
C ALA A 161 -11.05 5.23 -8.12
N ARG A 162 -11.72 4.09 -8.19
CA ARG A 162 -11.62 3.12 -9.31
C ARG A 162 -12.29 3.66 -10.55
#